data_33a4582a80a1a448f92b6f99b6c9ad3b
#
_entry.id   33a4582a80a1a448f92b6f99b6c9ad3b
#
_cell.length_a   1.000
_cell.length_b   1.000
_cell.length_c   1.000
_cell.angle_alpha   90.00
_cell.angle_beta   90.00
_cell.angle_gamma   90.00
#
_symmetry.space_group_name_H-M   'P 1'
#
loop_
_entity.id
_entity.type
_entity.pdbx_description
1 polymer ?
#
loop_
_entity_poly.entity_id
_entity_poly.type
_entity_poly.pdbx_seq_one_letter_code
_entity_poly.pdbx_strand_id
1 'polypeptide(L)'
;RNELPKNTFVIGCGRGDKKANTFKNLDEKISKNSEYIKVDTSNLDDFKILKKKLNSLKSKSKADKINLISYLSTPPQSYEDIIINIIKSEINKEEYGYSRIVIEKPFGQNLNSAKKLNKLLKTGFNENQIFRIDHYLGKETVQNILVSRYSNLVFNALWNREHISYVEITAAESIGIKKRGEYYDKSGALKDMIQNHLLELLSLIAMNDPKENSPDSIRDEKVSVLKSIKKVDYKNNIVRGQYIKSKGRKGEQYNSYRSSEGVSNNSKTETYFACKLFIENERWKDIPFFIRTGKRMPTKVTEIVINFKKNKTIFSDNDQSNMLIFRLQPDEGLLVKFNLKKPGKKNQLINKNLEFHYKNLSNEFNTNSYETLLLDIFNGDTMLFSRSDFVEMAWKIVDPISDEIEKDNIKLYGYKSGTWGPKIADNLFRNENTWRYPCKNLVNDGEICEL
;
A
#
# COMPACT_ATOMS: atom_id res chain seq x y z
N ARG A 1 16.30 -4.75 -17.66
CA ARG A 1 15.67 -4.18 -18.85
C ARG A 1 16.46 -2.98 -19.35
N ASN A 2 16.62 -2.82 -20.67
CA ASN A 2 17.24 -1.63 -21.27
C ASN A 2 16.25 -0.46 -21.41
N GLU A 3 15.48 -0.18 -20.36
CA GLU A 3 14.37 0.78 -20.39
C GLU A 3 14.77 2.18 -19.90
N LEU A 4 15.93 2.30 -19.23
CA LEU A 4 16.44 3.64 -18.86
C LEU A 4 16.89 4.41 -20.09
N PRO A 5 16.62 5.72 -20.17
CA PRO A 5 17.13 6.57 -21.23
C PRO A 5 18.67 6.44 -21.36
N LYS A 6 19.19 6.34 -22.57
CA LYS A 6 20.63 6.08 -22.84
C LYS A 6 21.58 7.06 -22.12
N ASN A 7 21.12 8.27 -21.86
CA ASN A 7 21.92 9.34 -21.24
C ASN A 7 21.54 9.58 -19.77
N THR A 8 21.08 8.55 -19.07
CA THR A 8 20.77 8.65 -17.63
C THR A 8 22.07 8.78 -16.83
N PHE A 9 22.13 9.78 -15.94
CA PHE A 9 23.22 10.02 -14.99
C PHE A 9 22.67 9.99 -13.56
N VAL A 10 23.37 9.29 -12.65
CA VAL A 10 22.94 9.14 -11.26
C VAL A 10 23.88 9.91 -10.33
N ILE A 11 23.34 10.85 -9.56
CA ILE A 11 24.09 11.55 -8.51
C ILE A 11 23.59 11.05 -7.15
N GLY A 12 24.43 10.32 -6.43
CA GLY A 12 24.17 9.96 -5.04
C GLY A 12 24.59 11.13 -4.12
N CYS A 13 23.67 11.56 -3.26
CA CYS A 13 23.93 12.61 -2.28
C CYS A 13 23.81 12.09 -0.85
N GLY A 14 24.69 12.55 0.06
CA GLY A 14 24.62 12.20 1.47
C GLY A 14 25.71 12.87 2.29
N ARG A 15 25.59 12.80 3.63
CA ARG A 15 26.49 13.47 4.58
C ARG A 15 27.86 12.80 4.77
N GLY A 16 27.96 11.53 4.47
CA GLY A 16 29.19 10.76 4.71
C GLY A 16 30.22 10.94 3.61
N ASP A 17 31.51 10.82 3.95
CA ASP A 17 32.60 10.72 2.98
C ASP A 17 32.61 9.29 2.40
N LYS A 18 31.83 9.08 1.35
CA LYS A 18 31.85 7.79 0.66
C LYS A 18 32.93 7.75 -0.40
N LYS A 19 33.83 6.76 -0.29
CA LYS A 19 34.90 6.51 -1.24
C LYS A 19 34.34 6.05 -2.60
N ALA A 20 35.18 6.12 -3.65
CA ALA A 20 34.88 5.78 -5.04
C ALA A 20 34.17 4.42 -5.32
N ASN A 21 33.99 3.59 -4.31
CA ASN A 21 33.38 2.27 -4.39
C ASN A 21 31.86 2.25 -4.14
N THR A 22 31.22 3.39 -3.97
CA THR A 22 29.79 3.47 -3.61
C THR A 22 28.88 2.82 -4.66
N PHE A 23 29.26 2.87 -5.92
CA PHE A 23 28.49 2.36 -7.05
C PHE A 23 29.03 1.06 -7.66
N LYS A 24 30.05 0.42 -7.06
CA LYS A 24 30.69 -0.78 -7.62
C LYS A 24 29.76 -2.00 -7.78
N ASN A 25 28.69 -2.07 -6.99
CA ASN A 25 27.73 -3.18 -7.05
C ASN A 25 26.56 -2.89 -7.98
N LEU A 26 26.57 -1.75 -8.70
CA LEU A 26 25.56 -1.44 -9.70
C LEU A 26 25.96 -2.04 -11.06
N ASP A 27 24.99 -2.16 -11.93
CA ASP A 27 25.22 -2.48 -13.35
C ASP A 27 26.30 -1.55 -13.91
N GLU A 28 27.19 -2.10 -14.76
CA GLU A 28 28.35 -1.39 -15.28
C GLU A 28 27.98 -0.09 -16.02
N LYS A 29 26.85 -0.09 -16.76
CA LYS A 29 26.36 1.09 -17.49
C LYS A 29 25.93 2.19 -16.52
N ILE A 30 25.28 1.83 -15.41
CA ILE A 30 24.86 2.79 -14.38
C ILE A 30 26.06 3.27 -13.59
N SER A 31 26.97 2.36 -13.21
CA SER A 31 28.16 2.70 -12.43
C SER A 31 29.07 3.69 -13.15
N LYS A 32 29.28 3.54 -14.47
CA LYS A 32 30.08 4.48 -15.30
C LYS A 32 29.48 5.89 -15.39
N ASN A 33 28.15 5.98 -15.27
CA ASN A 33 27.38 7.25 -15.30
C ASN A 33 26.89 7.66 -13.92
N SER A 34 27.65 7.34 -12.86
CA SER A 34 27.26 7.65 -11.49
C SER A 34 28.36 8.41 -10.77
N GLU A 35 27.96 9.37 -9.96
CA GLU A 35 28.87 10.16 -9.13
C GLU A 35 28.27 10.36 -7.74
N TYR A 36 29.11 10.42 -6.72
CA TYR A 36 28.70 10.76 -5.36
C TYR A 36 29.16 12.16 -4.99
N ILE A 37 28.24 12.95 -4.47
CA ILE A 37 28.51 14.30 -3.96
C ILE A 37 28.16 14.33 -2.47
N LYS A 38 29.09 14.80 -1.63
CA LYS A 38 28.80 15.03 -0.23
C LYS A 38 27.86 16.25 -0.14
N VAL A 39 26.70 16.04 0.47
CA VAL A 39 25.67 17.06 0.67
C VAL A 39 25.13 16.94 2.08
N ASP A 40 25.26 17.98 2.88
CA ASP A 40 24.50 18.13 4.11
C ASP A 40 23.12 18.68 3.76
N THR A 41 22.11 17.93 4.11
CA THR A 41 20.71 18.25 3.76
C THR A 41 20.24 19.59 4.37
N SER A 42 20.86 20.05 5.43
CA SER A 42 20.57 21.32 6.10
C SER A 42 21.37 22.53 5.54
N ASN A 43 22.38 22.28 4.70
CA ASN A 43 23.30 23.33 4.19
C ASN A 43 22.93 23.75 2.77
N LEU A 44 22.46 25.00 2.60
CA LEU A 44 22.10 25.55 1.29
C LEU A 44 23.29 25.64 0.31
N ASP A 45 24.49 25.87 0.81
CA ASP A 45 25.65 26.04 -0.08
C ASP A 45 26.05 24.71 -0.74
N ASP A 46 25.82 23.59 -0.08
CA ASP A 46 26.00 22.27 -0.68
C ASP A 46 25.01 22.04 -1.85
N PHE A 47 23.76 22.53 -1.74
CA PHE A 47 22.82 22.51 -2.84
C PHE A 47 23.17 23.43 -4.00
N LYS A 48 23.82 24.59 -3.71
CA LYS A 48 24.38 25.44 -4.76
C LYS A 48 25.53 24.75 -5.51
N ILE A 49 26.38 23.99 -4.79
CA ILE A 49 27.42 23.14 -5.39
C ILE A 49 26.77 22.05 -6.27
N LEU A 50 25.73 21.39 -5.78
CA LEU A 50 24.97 20.41 -6.55
C LEU A 50 24.40 21.04 -7.82
N LYS A 51 23.79 22.23 -7.75
CA LYS A 51 23.29 22.96 -8.93
C LYS A 51 24.40 23.25 -9.96
N LYS A 52 25.57 23.72 -9.50
CA LYS A 52 26.74 23.93 -10.40
C LYS A 52 27.15 22.65 -11.10
N LYS A 53 27.10 21.50 -10.38
CA LYS A 53 27.41 20.20 -10.98
C LYS A 53 26.39 19.80 -12.03
N LEU A 54 25.08 19.95 -11.77
CA LEU A 54 24.01 19.68 -12.74
C LEU A 54 24.21 20.52 -14.02
N ASN A 55 24.54 21.81 -13.87
CA ASN A 55 24.82 22.68 -15.01
C ASN A 55 26.07 22.23 -15.80
N SER A 56 27.11 21.76 -15.12
CA SER A 56 28.32 21.22 -15.76
C SER A 56 28.01 19.92 -16.56
N LEU A 57 27.16 19.04 -16.05
CA LEU A 57 26.72 17.84 -16.76
C LEU A 57 25.90 18.18 -18.01
N LYS A 58 25.05 19.21 -17.93
CA LYS A 58 24.33 19.75 -19.08
C LYS A 58 25.28 20.19 -20.18
N SER A 59 26.25 21.03 -19.85
CA SER A 59 27.21 21.52 -20.82
C SER A 59 28.03 20.39 -21.47
N LYS A 60 28.42 19.38 -20.70
CA LYS A 60 29.18 18.21 -21.20
C LYS A 60 28.35 17.31 -22.12
N SER A 61 27.08 17.14 -21.83
CA SER A 61 26.21 16.27 -22.62
C SER A 61 25.76 16.86 -23.95
N LYS A 62 26.04 18.18 -24.17
CA LYS A 62 25.53 18.95 -25.31
C LYS A 62 24.00 18.85 -25.46
N ALA A 63 23.31 18.59 -24.35
CA ALA A 63 21.87 18.46 -24.33
C ALA A 63 21.19 19.80 -24.18
N ASP A 64 20.19 20.06 -25.00
CA ASP A 64 19.38 21.28 -24.89
C ASP A 64 18.57 21.30 -23.60
N LYS A 65 18.19 20.11 -23.12
CA LYS A 65 17.32 19.93 -21.94
C LYS A 65 17.89 18.90 -20.99
N ILE A 66 17.73 19.14 -19.68
CA ILE A 66 17.97 18.15 -18.61
C ILE A 66 16.63 17.86 -17.94
N ASN A 67 16.29 16.57 -17.90
CA ASN A 67 15.21 16.05 -17.11
C ASN A 67 15.76 15.65 -15.73
N LEU A 68 15.22 16.23 -14.66
CA LEU A 68 15.71 16.01 -13.30
C LEU A 68 14.67 15.26 -12.47
N ILE A 69 15.12 14.24 -11.78
CA ILE A 69 14.33 13.53 -10.76
C ILE A 69 15.10 13.59 -9.44
N SER A 70 14.53 14.30 -8.47
CA SER A 70 15.04 14.41 -7.10
C SER A 70 14.39 13.34 -6.23
N TYR A 71 15.07 12.22 -5.99
CA TYR A 71 14.54 11.10 -5.19
C TYR A 71 15.01 11.23 -3.73
N LEU A 72 14.08 11.46 -2.81
CA LEU A 72 14.35 11.61 -1.39
C LEU A 72 14.33 10.24 -0.68
N SER A 73 15.41 9.48 -0.82
CA SER A 73 15.64 8.20 -0.11
C SER A 73 16.28 8.45 1.28
N THR A 74 15.73 9.41 2.01
CA THR A 74 16.22 9.87 3.32
C THR A 74 15.15 9.67 4.39
N PRO A 75 15.51 9.69 5.69
CA PRO A 75 14.50 9.71 6.74
C PRO A 75 13.54 10.91 6.60
N PRO A 76 12.25 10.76 6.93
CA PRO A 76 11.25 11.81 6.75
C PRO A 76 11.55 13.14 7.46
N GLN A 77 12.34 13.08 8.55
CA GLN A 77 12.80 14.25 9.30
C GLN A 77 13.68 15.21 8.46
N SER A 78 14.31 14.69 7.41
CA SER A 78 15.15 15.49 6.51
C SER A 78 14.37 16.09 5.32
N TYR A 79 13.10 15.75 5.13
CA TYR A 79 12.35 16.20 3.95
C TYR A 79 12.21 17.74 3.92
N GLU A 80 11.90 18.36 5.05
CA GLU A 80 11.68 19.80 5.12
C GLU A 80 12.93 20.56 4.65
N ASP A 81 14.10 20.25 5.21
CA ASP A 81 15.37 20.89 4.85
C ASP A 81 15.74 20.66 3.39
N ILE A 82 15.61 19.43 2.90
CA ILE A 82 15.94 19.08 1.51
C ILE A 82 15.05 19.86 0.55
N ILE A 83 13.73 19.86 0.77
CA ILE A 83 12.79 20.56 -0.11
C ILE A 83 13.05 22.05 -0.12
N ILE A 84 13.27 22.67 1.05
CA ILE A 84 13.61 24.09 1.17
C ILE A 84 14.89 24.40 0.39
N ASN A 85 15.93 23.57 0.53
CA ASN A 85 17.21 23.83 -0.11
C ASN A 85 17.17 23.54 -1.63
N ILE A 86 16.40 22.57 -2.10
CA ILE A 86 16.13 22.38 -3.53
C ILE A 86 15.46 23.63 -4.12
N ILE A 87 14.46 24.20 -3.43
CA ILE A 87 13.73 25.39 -3.90
C ILE A 87 14.64 26.63 -3.87
N LYS A 88 15.33 26.88 -2.74
CA LYS A 88 16.24 28.05 -2.59
C LYS A 88 17.44 28.03 -3.54
N SER A 89 17.92 26.84 -3.88
CA SER A 89 18.99 26.69 -4.89
C SER A 89 18.45 26.68 -6.32
N GLU A 90 17.12 26.73 -6.50
CA GLU A 90 16.45 26.70 -7.80
C GLU A 90 16.73 25.42 -8.63
N ILE A 91 17.04 24.29 -7.96
CA ILE A 91 17.20 22.99 -8.61
C ILE A 91 15.86 22.48 -9.18
N ASN A 92 14.74 22.90 -8.58
CA ASN A 92 13.38 22.56 -9.00
C ASN A 92 12.90 23.27 -10.27
N LYS A 93 13.61 24.26 -10.79
CA LYS A 93 13.17 25.03 -11.97
C LYS A 93 13.26 24.20 -13.26
N GLU A 94 12.20 24.24 -14.05
CA GLU A 94 12.10 23.56 -15.35
C GLU A 94 12.65 24.40 -16.52
N GLU A 95 13.77 25.07 -16.32
CA GLU A 95 14.34 25.95 -17.36
C GLU A 95 14.72 25.20 -18.65
N TYR A 96 14.97 23.88 -18.53
CA TYR A 96 15.57 23.10 -19.61
C TYR A 96 14.99 21.69 -19.81
N GLY A 97 13.95 21.33 -19.08
CA GLY A 97 13.31 20.03 -19.11
C GLY A 97 12.34 19.91 -17.93
N TYR A 98 11.88 18.70 -17.58
CA TYR A 98 11.07 18.55 -16.39
C TYR A 98 11.92 18.46 -15.12
N SER A 99 11.35 18.91 -13.99
CA SER A 99 11.89 18.68 -12.65
C SER A 99 10.81 17.98 -11.81
N ARG A 100 11.11 16.79 -11.31
CA ARG A 100 10.21 15.96 -10.52
C ARG A 100 10.80 15.63 -9.18
N ILE A 101 9.97 15.62 -8.13
CA ILE A 101 10.38 15.23 -6.79
C ILE A 101 9.67 13.94 -6.38
N VAL A 102 10.43 12.99 -5.84
CA VAL A 102 9.95 11.69 -5.38
C VAL A 102 10.16 11.61 -3.87
N ILE A 103 9.09 11.31 -3.15
CA ILE A 103 9.13 11.15 -1.70
C ILE A 103 8.56 9.80 -1.28
N GLU A 104 9.20 9.19 -0.28
CA GLU A 104 8.80 7.92 0.32
C GLU A 104 7.86 8.14 1.51
N LYS A 105 7.08 7.12 1.85
CA LYS A 105 6.29 7.14 3.09
C LYS A 105 7.20 7.16 4.33
N PRO A 106 6.72 7.72 5.45
CA PRO A 106 5.40 8.30 5.70
C PRO A 106 5.25 9.74 5.21
N PHE A 107 4.05 10.07 4.73
CA PHE A 107 3.68 11.43 4.31
C PHE A 107 3.04 12.18 5.48
N GLY A 108 3.86 12.61 6.43
CA GLY A 108 3.44 13.11 7.73
C GLY A 108 3.21 12.00 8.77
N GLN A 109 2.89 12.39 10.00
CA GLN A 109 2.59 11.51 11.14
C GLN A 109 1.13 11.67 11.61
N ASN A 110 0.46 12.72 11.13
CA ASN A 110 -0.92 13.10 11.32
C ASN A 110 -1.33 14.11 10.23
N LEU A 111 -2.60 14.50 10.20
CA LEU A 111 -3.14 15.44 9.23
C LEU A 111 -2.39 16.78 9.20
N ASN A 112 -2.02 17.32 10.36
CA ASN A 112 -1.34 18.62 10.43
C ASN A 112 0.05 18.57 9.79
N SER A 113 0.85 17.56 10.10
CA SER A 113 2.17 17.37 9.51
C SER A 113 2.11 17.01 8.02
N ALA A 114 1.10 16.26 7.59
CA ALA A 114 0.86 15.98 6.17
C ALA A 114 0.52 17.27 5.40
N LYS A 115 -0.36 18.11 5.93
CA LYS A 115 -0.68 19.43 5.34
C LYS A 115 0.55 20.34 5.29
N LYS A 116 1.39 20.35 6.35
CA LYS A 116 2.63 21.14 6.37
C LYS A 116 3.56 20.69 5.24
N LEU A 117 3.77 19.38 5.08
CA LEU A 117 4.60 18.81 4.02
C LEU A 117 4.03 19.13 2.63
N ASN A 118 2.72 18.95 2.42
CA ASN A 118 2.08 19.25 1.15
C ASN A 118 2.16 20.74 0.80
N LYS A 119 1.94 21.63 1.79
CA LYS A 119 2.08 23.08 1.59
C LYS A 119 3.52 23.45 1.19
N LEU A 120 4.50 22.85 1.86
CA LEU A 120 5.91 23.09 1.54
C LEU A 120 6.26 22.63 0.11
N LEU A 121 5.86 21.42 -0.27
CA LEU A 121 6.09 20.93 -1.64
C LEU A 121 5.49 21.88 -2.70
N LYS A 122 4.26 22.34 -2.47
CA LYS A 122 3.55 23.27 -3.38
C LYS A 122 4.16 24.66 -3.49
N THR A 123 5.12 25.03 -2.62
CA THR A 123 5.86 26.30 -2.79
C THR A 123 6.89 26.27 -3.93
N GLY A 124 7.27 25.07 -4.37
CA GLY A 124 8.28 24.92 -5.43
C GLY A 124 7.94 23.90 -6.53
N PHE A 125 6.87 23.13 -6.37
CA PHE A 125 6.48 22.11 -7.33
C PHE A 125 4.97 22.12 -7.56
N ASN A 126 4.53 21.88 -8.77
CA ASN A 126 3.16 21.58 -9.10
C ASN A 126 2.83 20.14 -8.70
N GLU A 127 1.54 19.80 -8.47
CA GLU A 127 1.17 18.46 -8.02
C GLU A 127 1.56 17.35 -9.02
N ASN A 128 1.58 17.62 -10.32
CA ASN A 128 2.03 16.69 -11.36
C ASN A 128 3.56 16.47 -11.40
N GLN A 129 4.32 17.24 -10.63
CA GLN A 129 5.76 17.07 -10.46
C GLN A 129 6.09 16.29 -9.18
N ILE A 130 5.09 16.00 -8.31
CA ILE A 130 5.28 15.38 -6.99
C ILE A 130 4.83 13.92 -7.05
N PHE A 131 5.77 13.01 -6.82
CA PHE A 131 5.55 11.57 -6.86
C PHE A 131 5.66 10.99 -5.44
N ARG A 132 4.51 10.75 -4.79
CA ARG A 132 4.45 10.12 -3.45
C ARG A 132 4.32 8.62 -3.63
N ILE A 133 5.39 7.89 -3.32
CA ILE A 133 5.47 6.44 -3.55
C ILE A 133 4.66 5.67 -2.53
N ASP A 134 3.68 4.90 -3.03
CA ASP A 134 3.15 3.72 -2.37
C ASP A 134 3.50 2.49 -3.20
N HIS A 135 4.43 1.67 -2.70
CA HIS A 135 4.94 0.52 -3.44
C HIS A 135 3.89 -0.58 -3.72
N TYR A 136 2.72 -0.55 -3.04
CA TYR A 136 1.61 -1.44 -3.36
C TYR A 136 1.00 -1.10 -4.73
N LEU A 137 0.91 0.18 -5.06
CA LEU A 137 0.34 0.64 -6.33
C LEU A 137 1.20 0.24 -7.55
N GLY A 138 2.52 0.10 -7.35
CA GLY A 138 3.42 -0.38 -8.40
C GLY A 138 3.35 -1.88 -8.71
N LYS A 139 2.49 -2.64 -8.00
CA LYS A 139 2.29 -4.07 -8.28
C LYS A 139 1.35 -4.26 -9.47
N GLU A 140 1.74 -5.09 -10.43
CA GLU A 140 0.92 -5.50 -11.58
C GLU A 140 -0.47 -5.99 -11.16
N THR A 141 -0.52 -6.77 -10.08
CA THR A 141 -1.77 -7.31 -9.53
C THR A 141 -2.71 -6.23 -8.99
N VAL A 142 -2.16 -5.12 -8.48
CA VAL A 142 -2.96 -3.98 -8.02
C VAL A 142 -3.49 -3.19 -9.22
N GLN A 143 -2.67 -2.95 -10.24
CA GLN A 143 -3.10 -2.31 -11.49
C GLN A 143 -4.17 -3.13 -12.19
N ASN A 144 -4.03 -4.46 -12.17
CA ASN A 144 -5.01 -5.35 -12.78
C ASN A 144 -6.39 -5.35 -12.09
N ILE A 145 -6.54 -4.82 -10.89
CA ILE A 145 -7.86 -4.60 -10.29
C ILE A 145 -8.71 -3.70 -11.19
N LEU A 146 -8.12 -2.60 -11.69
CA LEU A 146 -8.81 -1.66 -12.58
C LEU A 146 -9.14 -2.33 -13.92
N VAL A 147 -8.16 -3.03 -14.51
CA VAL A 147 -8.36 -3.75 -15.78
C VAL A 147 -9.43 -4.82 -15.63
N SER A 148 -9.34 -5.67 -14.60
CA SER A 148 -10.31 -6.74 -14.37
C SER A 148 -11.73 -6.21 -14.22
N ARG A 149 -11.88 -5.09 -13.54
CA ARG A 149 -13.17 -4.47 -13.30
C ARG A 149 -13.72 -3.77 -14.55
N TYR A 150 -12.95 -2.89 -15.16
CA TYR A 150 -13.47 -2.02 -16.22
C TYR A 150 -13.44 -2.63 -17.62
N SER A 151 -12.57 -3.62 -17.87
CA SER A 151 -12.49 -4.31 -19.16
C SER A 151 -13.38 -5.55 -19.24
N ASN A 152 -14.02 -5.96 -18.13
CA ASN A 152 -14.88 -7.15 -18.11
C ASN A 152 -16.29 -6.79 -17.65
N LEU A 153 -17.22 -6.79 -18.60
CA LEU A 153 -18.63 -6.44 -18.36
C LEU A 153 -19.25 -7.26 -17.23
N VAL A 154 -18.94 -8.56 -17.15
CA VAL A 154 -19.46 -9.46 -16.12
C VAL A 154 -19.09 -9.01 -14.71
N PHE A 155 -17.90 -8.48 -14.51
CA PHE A 155 -17.52 -7.94 -13.20
C PHE A 155 -18.07 -6.54 -13.00
N ASN A 156 -17.96 -5.66 -13.96
CA ASN A 156 -18.42 -4.27 -13.82
C ASN A 156 -19.92 -4.18 -13.52
N ALA A 157 -20.75 -4.99 -14.18
CA ALA A 157 -22.19 -5.04 -13.94
C ALA A 157 -22.57 -5.46 -12.53
N LEU A 158 -21.78 -6.35 -11.91
CA LEU A 158 -22.02 -6.88 -10.56
C LEU A 158 -21.34 -6.06 -9.45
N TRP A 159 -20.62 -4.99 -9.78
CA TRP A 159 -19.76 -4.26 -8.84
C TRP A 159 -20.49 -3.16 -8.07
N ASN A 160 -21.51 -3.58 -7.33
CA ASN A 160 -22.38 -2.66 -6.61
C ASN A 160 -23.11 -3.35 -5.44
N ARG A 161 -23.80 -2.55 -4.62
CA ARG A 161 -24.53 -2.99 -3.45
C ARG A 161 -25.67 -4.00 -3.73
N GLU A 162 -26.17 -4.07 -4.95
CA GLU A 162 -27.25 -5.00 -5.30
C GLU A 162 -26.74 -6.45 -5.33
N HIS A 163 -25.46 -6.65 -5.69
CA HIS A 163 -24.86 -7.95 -5.92
C HIS A 163 -23.79 -8.32 -4.90
N ILE A 164 -23.07 -7.34 -4.33
CA ILE A 164 -22.00 -7.58 -3.35
C ILE A 164 -22.59 -7.59 -1.94
N SER A 165 -22.19 -8.58 -1.14
CA SER A 165 -22.55 -8.70 0.27
C SER A 165 -21.57 -7.95 1.17
N TYR A 166 -20.28 -8.14 0.93
CA TYR A 166 -19.20 -7.46 1.65
C TYR A 166 -17.87 -7.60 0.90
N VAL A 167 -16.91 -6.79 1.32
CA VAL A 167 -15.54 -6.82 0.81
C VAL A 167 -14.59 -7.06 1.97
N GLU A 168 -13.58 -7.94 1.79
CA GLU A 168 -12.48 -8.12 2.73
C GLU A 168 -11.17 -7.67 2.10
N ILE A 169 -10.35 -6.95 2.88
CA ILE A 169 -8.97 -6.60 2.51
C ILE A 169 -8.06 -7.09 3.63
N THR A 170 -7.20 -8.05 3.34
CA THR A 170 -6.26 -8.63 4.30
C THR A 170 -4.83 -8.37 3.86
N ALA A 171 -4.00 -7.80 4.74
CA ALA A 171 -2.56 -7.69 4.57
C ALA A 171 -1.85 -8.27 5.80
N ALA A 172 -1.45 -9.53 5.71
CA ALA A 172 -0.83 -10.28 6.78
C ALA A 172 0.68 -10.43 6.57
N GLU A 173 1.45 -10.30 7.64
CA GLU A 173 2.90 -10.54 7.67
C GLU A 173 3.25 -11.62 8.69
N SER A 174 4.00 -12.64 8.28
CA SER A 174 4.44 -13.73 9.17
C SER A 174 5.60 -13.32 10.08
N ILE A 175 6.31 -12.25 9.75
CA ILE A 175 7.45 -11.75 10.52
C ILE A 175 7.03 -10.71 11.56
N GLY A 176 7.84 -10.57 12.63
CA GLY A 176 7.70 -9.47 13.59
C GLY A 176 8.38 -8.18 13.09
N ILE A 177 8.51 -7.20 13.99
CA ILE A 177 9.06 -5.87 13.64
C ILE A 177 10.59 -5.85 13.41
N LYS A 178 11.30 -6.94 13.73
CA LYS A 178 12.77 -7.03 13.61
C LYS A 178 13.46 -5.85 14.32
N LYS A 179 14.43 -5.18 13.66
CA LYS A 179 15.19 -4.03 14.17
C LYS A 179 14.49 -2.67 13.98
N ARG A 180 13.17 -2.65 13.72
CA ARG A 180 12.42 -1.42 13.48
C ARG A 180 11.58 -0.97 14.69
N GLY A 181 11.98 -1.36 15.91
CA GLY A 181 11.19 -1.10 17.11
C GLY A 181 10.85 0.37 17.33
N GLU A 182 11.84 1.26 17.33
CA GLU A 182 11.63 2.69 17.55
C GLU A 182 10.65 3.34 16.55
N TYR A 183 10.73 2.94 15.29
CA TYR A 183 9.82 3.43 14.27
C TYR A 183 8.42 2.86 14.46
N TYR A 184 8.34 1.53 14.65
CA TYR A 184 7.06 0.84 14.70
C TYR A 184 6.28 1.17 15.99
N ASP A 185 6.97 1.44 17.08
CA ASP A 185 6.35 1.80 18.35
C ASP A 185 5.61 3.15 18.29
N LYS A 186 6.01 4.02 17.34
CA LYS A 186 5.35 5.31 17.07
C LYS A 186 4.26 5.22 16.00
N SER A 187 4.30 4.20 15.13
CA SER A 187 3.38 4.09 13.98
C SER A 187 2.26 3.08 14.21
N GLY A 188 2.58 1.92 14.76
CA GLY A 188 1.63 0.82 14.85
C GLY A 188 1.14 0.30 13.49
N ALA A 189 0.23 -0.66 13.53
CA ALA A 189 -0.37 -1.22 12.33
C ALA A 189 -1.33 -0.23 11.63
N LEU A 190 -1.96 0.66 12.39
CA LEU A 190 -2.88 1.66 11.88
C LEU A 190 -2.18 2.64 10.93
N LYS A 191 -1.09 3.26 11.39
CA LYS A 191 -0.36 4.26 10.58
C LYS A 191 0.59 3.62 9.57
N ASP A 192 1.15 2.42 9.86
CA ASP A 192 2.09 1.74 8.94
C ASP A 192 1.38 1.12 7.73
N MET A 193 0.13 0.65 7.90
CA MET A 193 -0.58 -0.12 6.87
C MET A 193 -1.94 0.46 6.47
N ILE A 194 -2.80 0.83 7.45
CA ILE A 194 -4.18 1.26 7.14
C ILE A 194 -4.16 2.61 6.44
N GLN A 195 -3.47 3.60 7.02
CA GLN A 195 -3.45 5.00 6.58
C GLN A 195 -3.01 5.18 5.12
N ASN A 196 -2.27 4.23 4.59
CA ASN A 196 -1.70 4.28 3.25
C ASN A 196 -2.19 3.09 2.41
N HIS A 197 -1.44 2.00 2.38
CA HIS A 197 -1.65 0.85 1.51
C HIS A 197 -3.10 0.33 1.48
N LEU A 198 -3.74 0.17 2.65
CA LEU A 198 -5.06 -0.46 2.69
C LEU A 198 -6.20 0.50 2.34
N LEU A 199 -6.05 1.80 2.63
CA LEU A 199 -6.98 2.82 2.11
C LEU A 199 -6.78 3.06 0.61
N GLU A 200 -5.56 2.90 0.07
CA GLU A 200 -5.32 2.90 -1.38
C GLU A 200 -6.04 1.72 -2.05
N LEU A 201 -5.87 0.50 -1.53
CA LEU A 201 -6.57 -0.69 -2.05
C LEU A 201 -8.09 -0.56 -1.93
N LEU A 202 -8.59 -0.07 -0.79
CA LEU A 202 -10.01 0.21 -0.60
C LEU A 202 -10.55 1.16 -1.67
N SER A 203 -9.82 2.25 -1.93
CA SER A 203 -10.27 3.24 -2.91
C SER A 203 -10.27 2.70 -4.33
N LEU A 204 -9.29 1.90 -4.74
CA LEU A 204 -9.26 1.26 -6.07
C LEU A 204 -10.44 0.29 -6.27
N ILE A 205 -10.79 -0.46 -5.20
CA ILE A 205 -11.95 -1.37 -5.24
C ILE A 205 -13.27 -0.61 -5.28
N ALA A 206 -13.38 0.48 -4.51
CA ALA A 206 -14.65 1.14 -4.27
C ALA A 206 -14.93 2.35 -5.19
N MET A 207 -13.94 2.85 -5.93
CA MET A 207 -14.12 4.01 -6.81
C MET A 207 -15.19 3.78 -7.87
N ASN A 208 -15.83 4.85 -8.33
CA ASN A 208 -16.68 4.79 -9.50
C ASN A 208 -15.85 4.71 -10.79
N ASP A 209 -16.51 4.47 -11.89
CA ASP A 209 -15.87 4.47 -13.19
C ASP A 209 -15.31 5.88 -13.47
N PRO A 210 -14.01 6.01 -13.78
CA PRO A 210 -13.43 7.31 -14.06
C PRO A 210 -14.08 7.90 -15.31
N LYS A 211 -14.35 9.21 -15.28
CA LYS A 211 -15.01 9.92 -16.40
C LYS A 211 -14.14 9.96 -17.64
N GLU A 212 -12.83 9.96 -17.46
CA GLU A 212 -11.84 10.05 -18.52
C GLU A 212 -10.70 9.07 -18.22
N ASN A 213 -10.03 8.59 -19.27
CA ASN A 213 -8.82 7.80 -19.14
C ASN A 213 -7.63 8.73 -18.86
N SER A 214 -7.63 9.36 -17.69
CA SER A 214 -6.56 10.25 -17.23
C SER A 214 -6.14 9.91 -15.80
N PRO A 215 -4.86 10.14 -15.43
CA PRO A 215 -4.40 9.94 -14.06
C PRO A 215 -5.22 10.72 -13.03
N ASP A 216 -5.62 11.94 -13.35
CA ASP A 216 -6.39 12.79 -12.43
C ASP A 216 -7.80 12.27 -12.22
N SER A 217 -8.49 11.79 -13.27
CA SER A 217 -9.83 11.22 -13.15
C SER A 217 -9.85 10.01 -12.20
N ILE A 218 -8.84 9.13 -12.28
CA ILE A 218 -8.70 7.99 -11.36
C ILE A 218 -8.41 8.47 -9.93
N ARG A 219 -7.52 9.44 -9.76
CA ARG A 219 -7.18 10.01 -8.45
C ARG A 219 -8.35 10.74 -7.81
N ASP A 220 -9.19 11.42 -8.60
CA ASP A 220 -10.41 12.09 -8.13
C ASP A 220 -11.42 11.08 -7.58
N GLU A 221 -11.64 9.98 -8.29
CA GLU A 221 -12.55 8.93 -7.83
C GLU A 221 -12.04 8.24 -6.57
N LYS A 222 -10.73 7.99 -6.43
CA LYS A 222 -10.13 7.48 -5.18
C LYS A 222 -10.38 8.42 -3.99
N VAL A 223 -10.21 9.72 -4.19
CA VAL A 223 -10.48 10.74 -3.15
C VAL A 223 -11.97 10.80 -2.82
N SER A 224 -12.84 10.66 -3.81
CA SER A 224 -14.30 10.61 -3.62
C SER A 224 -14.71 9.46 -2.71
N VAL A 225 -14.09 8.28 -2.86
CA VAL A 225 -14.32 7.15 -1.94
C VAL A 225 -13.98 7.52 -0.51
N LEU A 226 -12.79 8.07 -0.26
CA LEU A 226 -12.38 8.42 1.10
C LEU A 226 -13.28 9.49 1.73
N LYS A 227 -13.75 10.46 0.95
CA LYS A 227 -14.72 11.48 1.40
C LYS A 227 -16.06 10.88 1.79
N SER A 228 -16.43 9.74 1.19
CA SER A 228 -17.70 9.05 1.44
C SER A 228 -17.61 8.02 2.56
N ILE A 229 -16.44 7.81 3.19
CA ILE A 229 -16.33 6.90 4.33
C ILE A 229 -17.10 7.48 5.51
N LYS A 230 -18.05 6.70 6.02
CA LYS A 230 -18.85 7.02 7.19
C LYS A 230 -17.96 7.17 8.43
N LYS A 231 -18.34 8.08 9.33
CA LYS A 231 -17.67 8.20 10.64
C LYS A 231 -17.61 6.84 11.33
N VAL A 232 -16.42 6.42 11.72
CA VAL A 232 -16.18 5.09 12.28
C VAL A 232 -16.77 4.99 13.69
N ASP A 233 -17.52 3.93 13.95
CA ASP A 233 -17.91 3.55 15.32
C ASP A 233 -16.75 2.80 15.97
N TYR A 234 -15.96 3.50 16.75
CA TYR A 234 -14.72 2.99 17.34
C TYR A 234 -14.93 1.78 18.26
N LYS A 235 -16.09 1.72 18.95
CA LYS A 235 -16.40 0.65 19.91
C LYS A 235 -16.76 -0.66 19.22
N ASN A 236 -17.51 -0.59 18.13
CA ASN A 236 -18.09 -1.77 17.48
C ASN A 236 -17.39 -2.15 16.19
N ASN A 237 -16.63 -1.25 15.58
CA ASN A 237 -16.06 -1.44 14.27
C ASN A 237 -14.53 -1.47 14.23
N ILE A 238 -13.87 -1.47 15.40
CA ILE A 238 -12.40 -1.55 15.48
C ILE A 238 -11.97 -2.60 16.49
N VAL A 239 -10.97 -3.40 16.09
CA VAL A 239 -10.24 -4.31 16.98
C VAL A 239 -8.75 -4.10 16.76
N ARG A 240 -8.00 -3.83 17.84
CA ARG A 240 -6.55 -3.77 17.82
C ARG A 240 -5.92 -4.83 18.70
N GLY A 241 -4.76 -5.33 18.27
CA GLY A 241 -4.07 -6.40 18.99
C GLY A 241 -2.55 -6.20 19.02
N GLN A 242 -1.90 -6.85 19.99
CA GLN A 242 -0.45 -6.88 20.10
C GLN A 242 -0.01 -8.34 20.29
N TYR A 243 1.00 -8.82 19.53
CA TYR A 243 1.46 -10.18 19.70
C TYR A 243 2.20 -10.36 21.03
N ILE A 244 1.83 -11.45 21.72
CA ILE A 244 2.36 -11.82 23.03
C ILE A 244 3.36 -12.96 22.92
N LYS A 245 4.13 -13.21 24.00
CA LYS A 245 4.99 -14.38 24.12
C LYS A 245 4.17 -15.64 23.91
N SER A 246 4.61 -16.53 23.03
CA SER A 246 3.87 -17.73 22.68
C SER A 246 4.80 -18.83 22.17
N LYS A 247 4.29 -20.07 22.14
CA LYS A 247 4.93 -21.19 21.47
C LYS A 247 4.26 -21.40 20.11
N GLY A 248 5.07 -21.56 19.07
CA GLY A 248 4.62 -22.00 17.76
C GLY A 248 4.18 -23.48 17.76
N ARG A 249 3.60 -23.92 16.67
CA ARG A 249 3.09 -25.30 16.52
C ARG A 249 4.19 -26.36 16.55
N LYS A 250 5.39 -26.01 16.05
CA LYS A 250 6.58 -26.88 16.04
C LYS A 250 7.47 -26.67 17.29
N GLY A 251 6.94 -25.97 18.33
CA GLY A 251 7.66 -25.73 19.57
C GLY A 251 8.52 -24.47 19.57
N GLU A 252 8.55 -23.69 18.50
CA GLU A 252 9.32 -22.45 18.41
C GLU A 252 8.88 -21.46 19.49
N GLN A 253 9.85 -20.77 20.08
CA GLN A 253 9.58 -19.72 21.05
C GLN A 253 9.47 -18.36 20.33
N TYR A 254 8.32 -17.71 20.45
CA TYR A 254 8.11 -16.36 19.95
C TYR A 254 8.07 -15.36 21.10
N ASN A 255 8.95 -14.38 21.03
CA ASN A 255 8.99 -13.29 21.99
C ASN A 255 7.78 -12.35 21.79
N SER A 256 7.40 -11.67 22.87
CA SER A 256 6.36 -10.63 22.81
C SER A 256 6.84 -9.40 22.03
N TYR A 257 5.90 -8.57 21.60
CA TYR A 257 6.20 -7.28 20.98
C TYR A 257 7.06 -6.39 21.88
N ARG A 258 6.70 -6.29 23.15
CA ARG A 258 7.38 -5.44 24.15
C ARG A 258 8.80 -5.86 24.49
N SER A 259 9.19 -7.08 24.18
CA SER A 259 10.59 -7.55 24.34
C SER A 259 11.44 -7.30 23.09
N SER A 260 10.93 -6.64 22.07
CA SER A 260 11.71 -6.30 20.88
C SER A 260 12.57 -5.06 21.13
N GLU A 261 13.76 -5.05 20.53
CA GLU A 261 14.69 -3.91 20.62
C GLU A 261 14.01 -2.62 20.12
N GLY A 262 14.18 -1.51 20.86
CA GLY A 262 13.62 -0.20 20.56
C GLY A 262 12.12 -0.05 20.83
N VAL A 263 11.49 -1.01 21.53
CA VAL A 263 10.09 -0.95 21.96
C VAL A 263 10.01 -0.69 23.45
N SER A 264 9.11 0.20 23.87
CA SER A 264 8.83 0.45 25.28
C SER A 264 8.23 -0.78 25.95
N ASN A 265 8.70 -1.11 27.17
CA ASN A 265 8.18 -2.22 27.96
C ASN A 265 6.68 -2.08 28.27
N ASN A 266 6.16 -0.85 28.28
CA ASN A 266 4.76 -0.52 28.54
C ASN A 266 4.01 -0.15 27.25
N SER A 267 4.58 -0.42 26.08
CA SER A 267 3.98 -0.04 24.79
C SER A 267 2.55 -0.56 24.67
N LYS A 268 1.66 0.33 24.25
CA LYS A 268 0.27 0.03 23.86
C LYS A 268 0.07 0.03 22.34
N THR A 269 1.15 0.07 21.59
CA THR A 269 1.13 0.09 20.12
C THR A 269 0.61 -1.24 19.58
N GLU A 270 -0.33 -1.18 18.68
CA GLU A 270 -0.91 -2.37 18.06
C GLU A 270 -0.01 -2.92 16.95
N THR A 271 0.09 -4.25 16.90
CA THR A 271 0.74 -5.00 15.83
C THR A 271 -0.26 -5.74 14.94
N TYR A 272 -1.53 -5.63 15.28
CA TYR A 272 -2.68 -6.09 14.54
C TYR A 272 -3.76 -5.01 14.60
N PHE A 273 -4.38 -4.73 13.47
CA PHE A 273 -5.51 -3.82 13.39
C PHE A 273 -6.56 -4.41 12.45
N ALA A 274 -7.80 -4.41 12.88
CA ALA A 274 -8.94 -4.76 12.04
C ALA A 274 -10.05 -3.73 12.21
N CYS A 275 -10.70 -3.39 11.12
CA CYS A 275 -11.84 -2.48 11.16
C CYS A 275 -12.91 -2.87 10.14
N LYS A 276 -14.13 -2.42 10.42
CA LYS A 276 -15.25 -2.45 9.50
C LYS A 276 -15.61 -1.02 9.13
N LEU A 277 -15.57 -0.71 7.84
CA LEU A 277 -15.88 0.60 7.28
C LEU A 277 -17.14 0.52 6.40
N PHE A 278 -17.81 1.64 6.25
CA PHE A 278 -18.94 1.82 5.34
C PHE A 278 -18.68 3.04 4.46
N ILE A 279 -19.07 2.93 3.20
CA ILE A 279 -18.93 4.00 2.21
C ILE A 279 -20.35 4.49 1.86
N GLU A 280 -20.65 5.76 2.20
CA GLU A 280 -21.96 6.35 2.02
C GLU A 280 -22.08 6.98 0.64
N ASN A 281 -22.08 6.14 -0.39
CA ASN A 281 -22.46 6.52 -1.75
C ASN A 281 -23.48 5.53 -2.30
N GLU A 282 -24.06 5.83 -3.44
CA GLU A 282 -25.12 5.03 -4.03
C GLU A 282 -24.68 3.60 -4.37
N ARG A 283 -23.43 3.42 -4.79
CA ARG A 283 -22.85 2.13 -5.16
C ARG A 283 -22.64 1.20 -3.96
N TRP A 284 -22.30 1.75 -2.78
CA TRP A 284 -21.81 0.97 -1.64
C TRP A 284 -22.61 1.12 -0.35
N LYS A 285 -23.69 1.90 -0.38
CA LYS A 285 -24.52 2.12 0.80
C LYS A 285 -24.88 0.78 1.47
N ASP A 286 -24.65 0.69 2.79
CA ASP A 286 -24.89 -0.47 3.67
C ASP A 286 -23.98 -1.70 3.41
N ILE A 287 -23.04 -1.65 2.48
CA ILE A 287 -22.09 -2.72 2.25
C ILE A 287 -20.88 -2.54 3.17
N PRO A 288 -20.56 -3.51 4.03
CA PRO A 288 -19.40 -3.45 4.91
C PRO A 288 -18.11 -3.80 4.15
N PHE A 289 -17.08 -3.01 4.45
CA PHE A 289 -15.70 -3.28 4.05
C PHE A 289 -14.91 -3.68 5.28
N PHE A 290 -14.46 -4.92 5.33
CA PHE A 290 -13.65 -5.46 6.41
C PHE A 290 -12.17 -5.36 6.01
N ILE A 291 -11.37 -4.70 6.84
CA ILE A 291 -9.95 -4.50 6.57
C ILE A 291 -9.18 -5.02 7.77
N ARG A 292 -8.15 -5.83 7.54
CA ARG A 292 -7.23 -6.24 8.60
C ARG A 292 -5.79 -6.30 8.14
N THR A 293 -4.92 -6.03 9.08
CA THR A 293 -3.46 -6.20 8.92
C THR A 293 -2.85 -6.67 10.22
N GLY A 294 -1.71 -7.33 10.16
CA GLY A 294 -1.01 -7.74 11.35
C GLY A 294 0.35 -8.36 11.09
N LYS A 295 1.18 -8.36 12.13
CA LYS A 295 2.49 -9.02 12.15
C LYS A 295 2.41 -10.33 12.93
N ARG A 296 3.37 -11.25 12.70
CA ARG A 296 3.36 -12.58 13.33
C ARG A 296 2.08 -13.36 13.03
N MET A 297 1.44 -13.11 11.90
CA MET A 297 0.29 -13.86 11.41
C MET A 297 0.74 -15.19 10.80
N PRO A 298 -0.16 -16.16 10.51
CA PRO A 298 0.22 -17.50 10.05
C PRO A 298 1.02 -17.50 8.76
N THR A 299 0.76 -16.57 7.85
CA THR A 299 1.46 -16.48 6.56
C THR A 299 1.61 -15.01 6.13
N LYS A 300 2.54 -14.76 5.19
CA LYS A 300 2.61 -13.47 4.51
C LYS A 300 1.64 -13.52 3.33
N VAL A 301 0.59 -12.72 3.38
CA VAL A 301 -0.41 -12.66 2.29
C VAL A 301 -1.05 -11.28 2.22
N THR A 302 -1.29 -10.83 1.00
CA THR A 302 -2.18 -9.69 0.76
C THR A 302 -3.20 -10.11 -0.28
N GLU A 303 -4.48 -9.98 0.07
CA GLU A 303 -5.58 -10.28 -0.85
C GLU A 303 -6.79 -9.38 -0.61
N ILE A 304 -7.60 -9.28 -1.64
CA ILE A 304 -8.90 -8.62 -1.61
C ILE A 304 -9.93 -9.66 -2.03
N VAL A 305 -10.99 -9.78 -1.24
CA VAL A 305 -12.08 -10.74 -1.47
C VAL A 305 -13.38 -9.98 -1.65
N ILE A 306 -14.00 -10.15 -2.79
CA ILE A 306 -15.34 -9.65 -3.08
C ILE A 306 -16.32 -10.80 -2.86
N ASN A 307 -17.16 -10.70 -1.85
CA ASN A 307 -18.20 -11.68 -1.57
C ASN A 307 -19.53 -11.24 -2.17
N PHE A 308 -20.05 -12.05 -3.07
CA PHE A 308 -21.36 -11.80 -3.68
C PHE A 308 -22.50 -12.26 -2.77
N LYS A 309 -23.63 -11.63 -2.92
CA LYS A 309 -24.86 -12.07 -2.23
C LYS A 309 -25.24 -13.48 -2.67
N LYS A 310 -25.81 -14.25 -1.75
CA LYS A 310 -26.38 -15.55 -2.10
C LYS A 310 -27.58 -15.35 -3.03
N ASN A 311 -27.63 -16.16 -4.07
CA ASN A 311 -28.80 -16.19 -4.94
C ASN A 311 -29.78 -17.22 -4.41
N LYS A 312 -31.06 -16.87 -4.31
CA LYS A 312 -32.08 -17.85 -3.99
C LYS A 312 -32.21 -18.82 -5.16
N THR A 313 -31.88 -20.08 -4.91
CA THR A 313 -31.92 -21.13 -5.95
C THR A 313 -32.77 -22.29 -5.53
N ILE A 314 -33.38 -22.97 -6.50
CA ILE A 314 -34.13 -24.20 -6.32
C ILE A 314 -33.27 -25.46 -6.18
N PHE A 315 -31.94 -25.32 -6.37
CA PHE A 315 -31.07 -26.49 -6.49
C PHE A 315 -30.55 -27.02 -5.16
N SER A 316 -30.35 -26.22 -4.14
CA SER A 316 -29.85 -26.71 -2.85
C SER A 316 -29.92 -25.63 -1.76
N ASP A 317 -30.21 -26.08 -0.51
CA ASP A 317 -30.11 -25.26 0.69
C ASP A 317 -28.64 -24.98 1.12
N ASN A 318 -27.66 -25.69 0.54
CA ASN A 318 -26.23 -25.57 0.80
C ASN A 318 -25.53 -24.68 -0.22
N ASP A 319 -26.20 -23.67 -0.74
CA ASP A 319 -25.61 -22.71 -1.67
C ASP A 319 -24.55 -21.85 -0.97
N GLN A 320 -23.30 -21.93 -1.46
CA GLN A 320 -22.21 -21.06 -1.02
C GLN A 320 -22.19 -19.79 -1.87
N SER A 321 -21.90 -18.67 -1.23
CA SER A 321 -21.70 -17.40 -1.94
C SER A 321 -20.59 -17.52 -2.98
N ASN A 322 -20.80 -16.90 -4.14
CA ASN A 322 -19.71 -16.72 -5.10
C ASN A 322 -18.69 -15.71 -4.53
N MET A 323 -17.44 -15.89 -4.88
CA MET A 323 -16.36 -14.99 -4.46
C MET A 323 -15.45 -14.67 -5.64
N LEU A 324 -14.98 -13.43 -5.69
CA LEU A 324 -13.87 -13.04 -6.54
C LEU A 324 -12.70 -12.62 -5.64
N ILE A 325 -11.53 -13.21 -5.82
CA ILE A 325 -10.36 -13.01 -4.97
C ILE A 325 -9.22 -12.48 -5.82
N PHE A 326 -8.69 -11.30 -5.47
CA PHE A 326 -7.44 -10.76 -5.98
C PHE A 326 -6.34 -11.09 -4.99
N ARG A 327 -5.43 -11.99 -5.34
CA ARG A 327 -4.24 -12.27 -4.56
C ARG A 327 -3.10 -11.38 -5.04
N LEU A 328 -2.70 -10.43 -4.21
CA LEU A 328 -1.65 -9.45 -4.50
C LEU A 328 -0.25 -9.92 -4.11
N GLN A 329 -0.16 -10.85 -3.16
CA GLN A 329 1.07 -11.58 -2.76
C GLN A 329 0.75 -12.65 -1.70
N PRO A 330 1.57 -13.73 -1.59
CA PRO A 330 2.34 -14.33 -2.66
C PRO A 330 1.43 -15.10 -3.61
N ASP A 331 1.96 -15.83 -4.57
CA ASP A 331 1.18 -16.60 -5.53
C ASP A 331 0.10 -15.75 -6.20
N GLU A 332 0.58 -14.68 -6.81
CA GLU A 332 -0.22 -13.60 -7.39
C GLU A 332 -1.19 -14.11 -8.45
N GLY A 333 -2.45 -13.70 -8.35
CA GLY A 333 -3.48 -14.23 -9.24
C GLY A 333 -4.88 -13.76 -8.95
N LEU A 334 -5.81 -14.26 -9.75
CA LEU A 334 -7.25 -14.07 -9.65
C LEU A 334 -7.92 -15.42 -9.47
N LEU A 335 -8.86 -15.51 -8.53
CA LEU A 335 -9.64 -16.72 -8.29
C LEU A 335 -11.12 -16.37 -8.20
N VAL A 336 -11.95 -17.10 -8.95
CA VAL A 336 -13.42 -17.05 -8.85
C VAL A 336 -13.91 -18.34 -8.25
N LYS A 337 -14.66 -18.26 -7.15
CA LYS A 337 -15.39 -19.40 -6.56
C LYS A 337 -16.84 -19.36 -7.03
N PHE A 338 -17.33 -20.48 -7.55
CA PHE A 338 -18.70 -20.58 -8.04
C PHE A 338 -19.27 -21.99 -7.87
N ASN A 339 -20.57 -22.09 -7.93
CA ASN A 339 -21.30 -23.33 -7.68
C ASN A 339 -21.55 -24.08 -9.00
N LEU A 340 -21.30 -25.38 -9.00
CA LEU A 340 -21.61 -26.30 -10.07
C LEU A 340 -22.50 -27.44 -9.54
N LYS A 341 -23.35 -28.00 -10.40
CA LYS A 341 -24.07 -29.21 -10.09
C LYS A 341 -23.12 -30.40 -9.93
N LYS A 342 -23.24 -31.16 -8.83
CA LYS A 342 -22.45 -32.38 -8.63
C LYS A 342 -22.86 -33.44 -9.64
N PRO A 343 -21.95 -34.00 -10.44
CA PRO A 343 -22.26 -35.09 -11.35
C PRO A 343 -22.93 -36.28 -10.61
N GLY A 344 -23.93 -36.88 -11.23
CA GLY A 344 -24.64 -38.01 -10.66
C GLY A 344 -25.64 -37.69 -9.53
N LYS A 345 -25.74 -36.43 -9.06
CA LYS A 345 -26.70 -36.00 -8.02
C LYS A 345 -27.69 -34.99 -8.57
N LYS A 346 -29.01 -35.16 -8.25
CA LYS A 346 -30.08 -34.37 -8.88
C LYS A 346 -30.01 -32.88 -8.48
N ASN A 347 -29.88 -32.57 -7.18
CA ASN A 347 -29.96 -31.20 -6.64
C ASN A 347 -28.79 -30.86 -5.72
N GLN A 348 -27.63 -31.49 -5.87
CA GLN A 348 -26.47 -31.20 -5.03
C GLN A 348 -25.48 -30.27 -5.75
N LEU A 349 -25.15 -29.18 -5.10
CA LEU A 349 -24.12 -28.24 -5.56
C LEU A 349 -22.76 -28.59 -4.98
N ILE A 350 -21.71 -28.26 -5.73
CA ILE A 350 -20.31 -28.24 -5.30
C ILE A 350 -19.72 -26.90 -5.64
N ASN A 351 -18.94 -26.34 -4.73
CA ASN A 351 -18.18 -25.13 -5.00
C ASN A 351 -16.85 -25.49 -5.67
N LYS A 352 -16.49 -24.75 -6.74
CA LYS A 352 -15.27 -24.96 -7.53
C LYS A 352 -14.61 -23.64 -7.82
N ASN A 353 -13.30 -23.71 -8.04
CA ASN A 353 -12.44 -22.56 -8.35
C ASN A 353 -12.13 -22.51 -9.84
N LEU A 354 -12.20 -21.30 -10.40
CA LEU A 354 -11.54 -20.91 -11.64
C LEU A 354 -10.43 -19.95 -11.27
N GLU A 355 -9.17 -20.27 -11.63
CA GLU A 355 -8.00 -19.55 -11.18
C GLU A 355 -7.07 -19.17 -12.32
N PHE A 356 -6.46 -18.00 -12.20
CA PHE A 356 -5.43 -17.50 -13.08
C PHE A 356 -4.25 -17.04 -12.23
N HIS A 357 -3.07 -17.60 -12.50
CA HIS A 357 -1.83 -17.18 -11.86
C HIS A 357 -1.03 -16.29 -12.83
N TYR A 358 -0.61 -15.13 -12.36
CA TYR A 358 0.14 -14.18 -13.19
C TYR A 358 1.44 -14.77 -13.74
N LYS A 359 2.14 -15.60 -12.97
CA LYS A 359 3.35 -16.32 -13.40
C LYS A 359 3.16 -17.18 -14.65
N ASN A 360 1.90 -17.54 -14.97
CA ASN A 360 1.57 -18.35 -16.15
C ASN A 360 1.23 -17.49 -17.38
N LEU A 361 1.07 -16.17 -17.22
CA LEU A 361 0.68 -15.25 -18.29
C LEU A 361 1.90 -14.71 -19.06
N SER A 362 3.05 -14.61 -18.41
CA SER A 362 4.27 -14.11 -19.02
C SER A 362 5.51 -14.67 -18.31
N ASN A 363 6.52 -15.05 -19.07
CA ASN A 363 7.86 -15.41 -18.56
C ASN A 363 8.60 -14.18 -17.98
N GLU A 364 8.14 -12.97 -18.29
CA GLU A 364 8.69 -11.70 -17.80
C GLU A 364 8.05 -11.21 -16.49
N PHE A 365 7.15 -12.01 -15.90
CA PHE A 365 6.42 -11.66 -14.69
C PHE A 365 7.31 -11.67 -13.44
N ASN A 366 8.17 -10.69 -13.31
CA ASN A 366 8.97 -10.44 -12.10
C ASN A 366 9.33 -8.94 -11.95
N THR A 367 8.45 -8.05 -12.38
CA THR A 367 8.70 -6.62 -12.20
C THR A 367 8.65 -6.26 -10.72
N ASN A 368 9.73 -5.73 -10.22
CA ASN A 368 9.75 -5.10 -8.92
C ASN A 368 8.84 -3.87 -8.98
N SER A 369 7.92 -3.73 -8.02
CA SER A 369 7.00 -2.56 -7.95
C SER A 369 7.73 -1.22 -8.05
N TYR A 370 8.95 -1.11 -7.54
CA TYR A 370 9.76 0.10 -7.68
C TYR A 370 10.24 0.35 -9.11
N GLU A 371 10.48 -0.71 -9.87
CA GLU A 371 10.87 -0.57 -11.29
C GLU A 371 9.73 0.05 -12.09
N THR A 372 8.51 -0.46 -11.94
CA THR A 372 7.31 0.11 -12.56
C THR A 372 7.12 1.58 -12.19
N LEU A 373 7.16 1.89 -10.89
CA LEU A 373 6.99 3.26 -10.41
C LEU A 373 8.10 4.21 -10.92
N LEU A 374 9.35 3.74 -11.02
CA LEU A 374 10.43 4.55 -11.60
C LEU A 374 10.19 4.85 -13.08
N LEU A 375 9.71 3.88 -13.86
CA LEU A 375 9.36 4.11 -15.27
C LEU A 375 8.21 5.13 -15.39
N ASP A 376 7.20 5.04 -14.56
CA ASP A 376 6.10 6.01 -14.52
C ASP A 376 6.61 7.41 -14.15
N ILE A 377 7.57 7.51 -13.21
CA ILE A 377 8.22 8.79 -12.88
C ILE A 377 8.98 9.32 -14.08
N PHE A 378 9.69 8.50 -14.86
CA PHE A 378 10.37 8.93 -16.08
C PHE A 378 9.39 9.40 -17.16
N ASN A 379 8.23 8.77 -17.27
CA ASN A 379 7.18 9.12 -18.25
C ASN A 379 6.29 10.29 -17.78
N GLY A 380 6.28 10.60 -16.50
CA GLY A 380 5.39 11.61 -15.90
C GLY A 380 3.97 11.10 -15.66
N ASP A 381 3.79 9.79 -15.66
CA ASP A 381 2.52 9.20 -15.30
C ASP A 381 2.35 9.23 -13.77
N THR A 382 1.32 9.92 -13.33
CA THR A 382 1.02 10.11 -11.91
C THR A 382 -0.10 9.19 -11.38
N MET A 383 -0.62 8.31 -12.20
CA MET A 383 -1.78 7.45 -11.89
C MET A 383 -1.56 6.59 -10.64
N LEU A 384 -0.37 6.03 -10.49
CA LEU A 384 0.01 5.13 -9.39
C LEU A 384 0.63 5.85 -8.18
N PHE A 385 0.47 7.17 -8.09
CA PHE A 385 1.04 7.96 -6.99
C PHE A 385 -0.05 8.66 -6.18
N SER A 386 0.14 8.65 -4.87
CA SER A 386 -0.82 9.30 -3.96
C SER A 386 -0.81 10.82 -4.15
N ARG A 387 -1.97 11.40 -4.39
CA ARG A 387 -2.14 12.86 -4.50
C ARG A 387 -2.28 13.49 -3.11
N SER A 388 -1.95 14.77 -2.99
CA SER A 388 -1.93 15.49 -1.70
C SER A 388 -3.26 15.41 -0.95
N ASP A 389 -4.39 15.54 -1.65
CA ASP A 389 -5.73 15.47 -1.06
C ASP A 389 -6.12 14.07 -0.60
N PHE A 390 -5.66 13.00 -1.32
CA PHE A 390 -5.82 11.63 -0.86
C PHE A 390 -5.10 11.40 0.47
N VAL A 391 -3.84 11.83 0.58
CA VAL A 391 -3.05 11.70 1.81
C VAL A 391 -3.73 12.42 2.97
N GLU A 392 -4.23 13.65 2.74
CA GLU A 392 -4.92 14.42 3.77
C GLU A 392 -6.26 13.79 4.19
N MET A 393 -7.02 13.22 3.24
CA MET A 393 -8.26 12.51 3.56
C MET A 393 -8.00 11.21 4.31
N ALA A 394 -6.95 10.46 3.95
CA ALA A 394 -6.57 9.27 4.70
C ALA A 394 -6.22 9.61 6.16
N TRP A 395 -5.51 10.70 6.42
CA TRP A 395 -5.24 11.18 7.78
C TRP A 395 -6.51 11.66 8.50
N LYS A 396 -7.44 12.33 7.82
CA LYS A 396 -8.75 12.70 8.41
C LYS A 396 -9.55 11.51 8.93
N ILE A 397 -9.37 10.34 8.31
CA ILE A 397 -10.01 9.10 8.74
C ILE A 397 -9.27 8.49 9.93
N VAL A 398 -7.95 8.51 9.90
CA VAL A 398 -7.09 7.78 10.83
C VAL A 398 -6.81 8.58 12.13
N ASP A 399 -6.63 9.89 12.07
CA ASP A 399 -6.31 10.70 13.25
C ASP A 399 -7.36 10.55 14.37
N PRO A 400 -8.68 10.64 14.10
CA PRO A 400 -9.67 10.43 15.15
C PRO A 400 -9.61 9.03 15.79
N ILE A 401 -9.21 8.01 15.03
CA ILE A 401 -8.99 6.66 15.57
C ILE A 401 -7.74 6.64 16.46
N SER A 402 -6.66 7.32 16.05
CA SER A 402 -5.44 7.45 16.84
C SER A 402 -5.71 8.17 18.17
N ASP A 403 -6.52 9.24 18.14
CA ASP A 403 -6.92 10.00 19.35
C ASP A 403 -7.68 9.10 20.34
N GLU A 404 -8.58 8.24 19.84
CA GLU A 404 -9.32 7.32 20.71
C GLU A 404 -8.42 6.18 21.24
N ILE A 405 -7.40 5.78 20.50
CA ILE A 405 -6.38 4.85 20.96
C ILE A 405 -5.55 5.48 22.09
N GLU A 406 -5.12 6.73 21.92
CA GLU A 406 -4.34 7.47 22.93
C GLU A 406 -5.13 7.70 24.23
N LYS A 407 -6.44 7.93 24.14
CA LYS A 407 -7.35 8.03 25.29
C LYS A 407 -7.69 6.67 25.93
N ASP A 408 -7.15 5.57 25.42
CA ASP A 408 -7.44 4.19 25.87
C ASP A 408 -8.90 3.75 25.68
N ASN A 409 -9.65 4.42 24.81
CA ASN A 409 -11.05 4.09 24.52
C ASN A 409 -11.21 2.86 23.64
N ILE A 410 -10.14 2.43 22.96
CA ILE A 410 -10.10 1.21 22.14
C ILE A 410 -9.18 0.19 22.81
N LYS A 411 -9.75 -0.92 23.30
CA LYS A 411 -9.02 -1.95 24.03
C LYS A 411 -7.96 -2.64 23.17
N LEU A 412 -6.76 -2.87 23.76
CA LEU A 412 -5.70 -3.65 23.15
C LEU A 412 -5.79 -5.10 23.60
N TYR A 413 -5.90 -6.03 22.64
CA TYR A 413 -5.99 -7.47 22.90
C TYR A 413 -4.65 -8.17 22.63
N GLY A 414 -4.28 -9.15 23.46
CA GLY A 414 -3.14 -10.02 23.16
C GLY A 414 -3.52 -11.08 22.13
N TYR A 415 -2.60 -11.42 21.21
CA TYR A 415 -2.74 -12.59 20.33
C TYR A 415 -1.44 -13.38 20.22
N LYS A 416 -1.56 -14.70 20.03
CA LYS A 416 -0.41 -15.59 19.85
C LYS A 416 0.18 -15.43 18.46
N SER A 417 1.50 -15.48 18.34
CA SER A 417 2.19 -15.57 17.04
C SER A 417 1.71 -16.81 16.27
N GLY A 418 1.57 -16.69 14.96
CA GLY A 418 1.05 -17.76 14.11
C GLY A 418 -0.48 -17.93 14.15
N THR A 419 -1.22 -16.93 14.69
CA THR A 419 -2.68 -16.86 14.63
C THR A 419 -3.15 -15.67 13.78
N TRP A 420 -4.41 -15.69 13.38
CA TRP A 420 -5.03 -14.62 12.57
C TRP A 420 -5.42 -13.38 13.38
N GLY A 421 -4.75 -13.13 14.50
CA GLY A 421 -5.03 -12.01 15.39
C GLY A 421 -5.91 -12.39 16.59
N PRO A 422 -6.43 -11.41 17.32
CA PRO A 422 -7.34 -11.64 18.44
C PRO A 422 -8.68 -12.24 17.97
N LYS A 423 -9.16 -13.30 18.60
CA LYS A 423 -10.47 -13.92 18.24
C LYS A 423 -11.64 -12.95 18.26
N ILE A 424 -11.58 -11.92 19.09
CA ILE A 424 -12.62 -10.88 19.15
C ILE A 424 -12.83 -10.17 17.79
N ALA A 425 -11.84 -10.23 16.88
CA ALA A 425 -11.95 -9.65 15.54
C ALA A 425 -13.05 -10.34 14.70
N ASP A 426 -13.43 -11.56 15.01
CA ASP A 426 -14.52 -12.28 14.34
C ASP A 426 -15.87 -11.60 14.59
N ASN A 427 -16.04 -10.92 15.73
CA ASN A 427 -17.26 -10.20 16.08
C ASN A 427 -17.55 -9.01 15.15
N LEU A 428 -16.59 -8.57 14.34
CA LEU A 428 -16.84 -7.54 13.33
C LEU A 428 -17.90 -8.00 12.30
N PHE A 429 -18.03 -9.31 12.07
CA PHE A 429 -18.99 -9.89 11.12
C PHE A 429 -20.42 -10.11 11.68
N ARG A 430 -20.67 -9.91 12.96
CA ARG A 430 -22.00 -10.08 13.58
C ARG A 430 -22.71 -11.38 13.22
N ASN A 431 -22.08 -12.53 13.47
CA ASN A 431 -22.61 -13.91 13.48
C ASN A 431 -22.96 -14.59 12.14
N GLU A 432 -22.94 -13.94 11.00
CA GLU A 432 -23.34 -14.57 9.74
C GLU A 432 -22.18 -15.00 8.84
N ASN A 433 -21.01 -14.34 8.99
CA ASN A 433 -19.84 -14.57 8.18
C ASN A 433 -18.58 -14.63 9.06
N THR A 434 -17.49 -15.10 8.50
CA THR A 434 -16.17 -15.14 9.15
C THR A 434 -15.13 -14.59 8.20
N TRP A 435 -14.00 -14.18 8.76
CA TRP A 435 -12.82 -13.86 7.94
C TRP A 435 -12.45 -15.04 7.06
N ARG A 436 -12.09 -14.76 5.82
CA ARG A 436 -11.37 -15.74 5.04
C ARG A 436 -9.94 -15.88 5.59
N TYR A 437 -9.46 -17.10 5.74
CA TYR A 437 -8.14 -17.44 6.23
C TYR A 437 -7.26 -17.95 5.07
N PRO A 438 -6.61 -17.06 4.31
CA PRO A 438 -5.87 -17.46 3.12
C PRO A 438 -4.60 -18.23 3.48
N CYS A 439 -4.29 -19.26 2.70
CA CYS A 439 -3.01 -19.95 2.74
C CYS A 439 -1.98 -19.27 1.81
N LYS A 440 -0.74 -19.78 1.80
CA LYS A 440 0.34 -19.25 0.98
C LYS A 440 0.02 -19.30 -0.52
N ASN A 441 -0.61 -20.39 -0.97
CA ASN A 441 -1.09 -20.50 -2.34
C ASN A 441 -2.49 -19.88 -2.53
N LEU A 442 -2.81 -19.50 -3.74
CA LEU A 442 -4.08 -18.81 -4.07
C LEU A 442 -5.32 -19.68 -3.78
N VAL A 443 -5.23 -20.97 -4.01
CA VAL A 443 -6.38 -21.90 -4.05
C VAL A 443 -6.86 -22.29 -2.66
N ASN A 444 -5.91 -22.42 -1.73
CA ASN A 444 -6.21 -22.97 -0.41
C ASN A 444 -6.57 -21.86 0.59
N ASP A 445 -7.52 -22.21 1.45
CA ASP A 445 -7.90 -21.42 2.63
C ASP A 445 -8.12 -22.34 3.82
N GLY A 446 -8.04 -21.80 5.04
CA GLY A 446 -8.24 -22.51 6.28
C GLY A 446 -7.50 -21.88 7.45
N GLU A 447 -7.98 -22.10 8.68
CA GLU A 447 -7.31 -21.60 9.91
C GLU A 447 -5.88 -22.14 10.07
N ILE A 448 -5.62 -23.28 9.46
CA ILE A 448 -4.35 -24.01 9.54
C ILE A 448 -3.79 -24.11 8.13
N CYS A 449 -2.95 -23.13 7.79
CA CYS A 449 -2.08 -23.26 6.62
C CYS A 449 -0.75 -23.89 7.05
N GLU A 450 -0.21 -24.77 6.23
CA GLU A 450 1.19 -25.17 6.35
C GLU A 450 2.07 -23.93 6.13
N LEU A 451 2.85 -23.63 7.14
CA LEU A 451 3.84 -22.54 7.14
C LEU A 451 5.12 -23.01 6.46
#